data_35abb826512d136f95c0c87a37603fe2
#
_entry.id   35abb826512d136f95c0c87a37603fe2
#
_cell.length_a   1.000
_cell.length_b   1.000
_cell.length_c   1.000
_cell.angle_alpha   90.00
_cell.angle_beta   90.00
_cell.angle_gamma   90.00
#
_symmetry.space_group_name_H-M   'P 1'
#
loop_
_entity.id
_entity.type
_entity.pdbx_description
1 polymer ?
#
loop_
_entity_poly.entity_id
_entity_poly.type
_entity_poly.pdbx_seq_one_letter_code
_entity_poly.pdbx_strand_id
1 'polypeptide(L)'
;MRRFVPPIEAGTKRQTIRAPRAGRSRHVNVGGEMQLYTAMRTKHCRLIKRVHCAGVSPIKIGVAAGWVEIVGSHDGRAFIIRRQDSLDSFARRDGFADWDDMRQFWRETHPDVDVFSGVLITWVIP
;
A
#
# COMPACT_ATOMS: atom_id res chain seq x y z
N MET A 1 -4.46 -4.27 10.75
CA MET A 1 -3.99 -3.40 11.85
C MET A 1 -5.02 -2.33 12.15
N ARG A 2 -5.26 -2.09 13.42
CA ARG A 2 -6.29 -1.13 13.85
C ARG A 2 -6.02 0.31 13.42
N ARG A 3 -4.74 0.69 13.28
CA ARG A 3 -4.39 2.07 12.88
C ARG A 3 -4.92 2.46 11.51
N PHE A 4 -5.20 1.48 10.65
CA PHE A 4 -5.69 1.75 9.29
C PHE A 4 -7.22 1.76 9.19
N VAL A 5 -7.94 1.38 10.24
CA VAL A 5 -9.41 1.35 10.21
C VAL A 5 -9.99 2.75 9.95
N PRO A 6 -9.65 3.81 10.72
CA PRO A 6 -10.19 5.13 10.44
C PRO A 6 -9.84 5.67 9.06
N PRO A 7 -8.58 5.57 8.56
CA PRO A 7 -8.26 6.00 7.19
C PRO A 7 -9.03 5.24 6.10
N ILE A 8 -9.25 3.94 6.28
CA ILE A 8 -10.04 3.15 5.33
C ILE A 8 -11.49 3.61 5.35
N GLU A 9 -12.09 3.75 6.52
CA GLU A 9 -13.49 4.18 6.67
C GLU A 9 -13.70 5.59 6.12
N ALA A 10 -12.76 6.50 6.34
CA ALA A 10 -12.82 7.88 5.84
C ALA A 10 -12.52 7.98 4.34
N GLY A 11 -11.96 6.95 3.72
CA GLY A 11 -11.59 6.97 2.31
C GLY A 11 -10.25 7.64 2.01
N THR A 12 -9.45 7.98 3.03
CA THR A 12 -8.12 8.56 2.84
C THR A 12 -7.08 7.49 2.50
N LYS A 13 -7.19 6.29 3.09
CA LYS A 13 -6.36 5.15 2.68
C LYS A 13 -7.00 4.51 1.47
N ARG A 14 -6.30 4.55 0.33
CA ARG A 14 -6.77 4.03 -0.97
C ARG A 14 -5.78 3.07 -1.61
N GLN A 15 -4.78 2.64 -0.87
CA GLN A 15 -3.77 1.72 -1.36
C GLN A 15 -3.18 0.90 -0.22
N THR A 16 -2.57 -0.20 -0.58
CA THR A 16 -1.78 -1.03 0.33
C THR A 16 -0.58 -1.60 -0.42
N ILE A 17 0.47 -1.92 0.32
CA ILE A 17 1.71 -2.48 -0.21
C ILE A 17 1.89 -3.85 0.40
N ARG A 18 2.12 -4.85 -0.46
CA ARG A 18 2.27 -6.24 -0.07
C ARG A 18 3.56 -6.81 -0.61
N ALA A 19 4.14 -7.77 0.12
CA ALA A 19 5.22 -8.59 -0.40
C ALA A 19 4.69 -9.42 -1.58
N PRO A 20 5.54 -9.74 -2.59
CA PRO A 20 5.12 -10.59 -3.68
C PRO A 20 4.67 -11.95 -3.15
N ARG A 21 3.58 -12.48 -3.71
CA ARG A 21 3.14 -13.84 -3.37
C ARG A 21 3.98 -14.87 -4.10
N ALA A 22 4.36 -15.91 -3.39
CA ALA A 22 5.02 -17.06 -4.00
C ALA A 22 4.03 -17.85 -4.87
N GLY A 23 4.52 -18.43 -5.98
CA GLY A 23 3.72 -19.26 -6.86
C GLY A 23 2.83 -18.47 -7.82
N ARG A 24 1.69 -19.08 -8.17
CA ARG A 24 0.77 -18.58 -9.20
C ARG A 24 -0.29 -17.62 -8.66
N SER A 25 -0.40 -17.47 -7.36
CA SER A 25 -1.43 -16.64 -6.73
C SER A 25 -1.21 -15.16 -7.00
N ARG A 26 -2.27 -14.47 -7.40
CA ARG A 26 -2.29 -13.02 -7.53
C ARG A 26 -2.95 -12.43 -6.29
N HIS A 27 -2.54 -11.20 -5.91
CA HIS A 27 -3.18 -10.49 -4.82
C HIS A 27 -4.64 -10.14 -5.14
N VAL A 28 -4.86 -9.60 -6.33
CA VAL A 28 -6.19 -9.21 -6.83
C VAL A 28 -6.05 -8.82 -8.31
N ASN A 29 -7.13 -8.94 -9.05
CA ASN A 29 -7.19 -8.47 -10.45
C ASN A 29 -7.69 -7.02 -10.50
N VAL A 30 -7.16 -6.23 -11.42
CA VAL A 30 -7.68 -4.89 -11.70
C VAL A 30 -9.15 -4.99 -12.06
N GLY A 31 -9.99 -4.13 -11.45
CA GLY A 31 -11.44 -4.16 -11.61
C GLY A 31 -12.16 -5.12 -10.69
N GLY A 32 -11.42 -6.02 -10.01
CA GLY A 32 -12.01 -6.96 -9.07
C GLY A 32 -12.43 -6.32 -7.75
N GLU A 33 -13.43 -6.90 -7.10
CA GLU A 33 -13.84 -6.47 -5.77
C GLU A 33 -12.82 -6.89 -4.73
N MET A 34 -12.53 -6.00 -3.80
CA MET A 34 -11.68 -6.25 -2.65
C MET A 34 -12.48 -6.05 -1.38
N GLN A 35 -12.28 -6.93 -0.41
CA GLN A 35 -12.86 -6.81 0.92
C GLN A 35 -11.75 -6.46 1.92
N LEU A 36 -11.90 -5.33 2.58
CA LEU A 36 -10.93 -4.83 3.55
C LEU A 36 -11.39 -5.19 4.96
N TYR A 37 -10.57 -5.96 5.66
CA TYR A 37 -10.88 -6.49 6.98
C TYR A 37 -9.94 -5.93 8.05
N THR A 38 -10.42 -5.84 9.28
CA THR A 38 -9.60 -5.65 10.48
C THR A 38 -9.49 -6.98 11.23
N ALA A 39 -8.38 -7.17 11.95
CA ALA A 39 -8.13 -8.33 12.81
C ALA A 39 -8.30 -9.66 12.07
N MET A 40 -7.83 -9.73 10.83
CA MET A 40 -7.87 -10.93 9.99
C MET A 40 -7.28 -12.13 10.73
N ARG A 41 -7.90 -13.31 10.58
CA ARG A 41 -7.51 -14.57 11.22
C ARG A 41 -7.72 -14.60 12.74
N THR A 42 -8.51 -13.69 13.27
CA THR A 42 -8.91 -13.70 14.69
C THR A 42 -10.43 -13.74 14.80
N LYS A 43 -10.93 -14.04 16.00
CA LYS A 43 -12.37 -13.98 16.29
C LYS A 43 -12.95 -12.56 16.20
N HIS A 44 -12.10 -11.55 16.16
CA HIS A 44 -12.49 -10.14 16.04
C HIS A 44 -12.45 -9.63 14.61
N CYS A 45 -12.27 -10.51 13.61
CA CYS A 45 -12.26 -10.15 12.20
C CYS A 45 -13.57 -9.45 11.82
N ARG A 46 -13.45 -8.25 11.26
CA ARG A 46 -14.60 -7.43 10.85
C ARG A 46 -14.34 -6.84 9.48
N LEU A 47 -15.32 -6.96 8.58
CA LEU A 47 -15.27 -6.28 7.29
C LEU A 47 -15.37 -4.77 7.49
N ILE A 48 -14.37 -4.03 7.04
CA ILE A 48 -14.33 -2.57 7.11
C ILE A 48 -15.08 -1.96 5.93
N LYS A 49 -14.72 -2.38 4.72
CA LYS A 49 -15.23 -1.79 3.48
C LYS A 49 -15.02 -2.73 2.30
N ARG A 50 -15.92 -2.65 1.31
CA ARG A 50 -15.74 -3.26 -0.01
C ARG A 50 -15.34 -2.18 -1.00
N VAL A 51 -14.32 -2.45 -1.80
CA VAL A 51 -13.77 -1.51 -2.77
C VAL A 51 -13.44 -2.25 -4.07
N HIS A 52 -13.21 -1.50 -5.14
CA HIS A 52 -12.77 -2.09 -6.41
C HIS A 52 -11.30 -1.79 -6.65
N CYS A 53 -10.55 -2.80 -7.05
CA CYS A 53 -9.14 -2.65 -7.39
C CYS A 53 -8.99 -1.79 -8.65
N ALA A 54 -8.28 -0.66 -8.53
CA ALA A 54 -8.01 0.24 -9.64
C ALA A 54 -6.66 -0.04 -10.30
N GLY A 55 -5.69 -0.58 -9.57
CA GLY A 55 -4.38 -0.87 -10.12
C GLY A 55 -3.58 -1.84 -9.26
N VAL A 56 -2.70 -2.60 -9.91
CA VAL A 56 -1.72 -3.47 -9.29
C VAL A 56 -0.39 -3.19 -9.98
N SER A 57 0.58 -2.69 -9.23
CA SER A 57 1.86 -2.22 -9.80
C SER A 57 3.04 -2.72 -8.99
N PRO A 58 4.12 -3.17 -9.64
CA PRO A 58 5.37 -3.40 -8.92
C PRO A 58 5.86 -2.11 -8.28
N ILE A 59 6.40 -2.22 -7.07
CA ILE A 59 6.86 -1.06 -6.29
C ILE A 59 8.18 -1.39 -5.60
N LYS A 60 9.04 -0.37 -5.49
CA LYS A 60 10.23 -0.41 -4.64
C LYS A 60 10.22 0.82 -3.75
N ILE A 61 10.55 0.62 -2.49
CA ILE A 61 10.63 1.68 -1.49
C ILE A 61 12.05 1.74 -0.95
N GLY A 62 12.74 2.85 -1.19
CA GLY A 62 14.03 3.13 -0.58
C GLY A 62 13.80 3.76 0.80
N VAL A 63 13.67 2.91 1.82
CA VAL A 63 13.35 3.36 3.18
C VAL A 63 14.45 4.25 3.74
N ALA A 64 15.71 3.86 3.56
CA ALA A 64 16.85 4.61 4.07
C ALA A 64 17.10 5.89 3.27
N ALA A 65 17.03 5.81 1.93
CA ALA A 65 17.37 6.93 1.05
C ALA A 65 16.21 7.91 0.82
N GLY A 66 14.96 7.48 1.02
CA GLY A 66 13.79 8.36 0.89
C GLY A 66 13.27 8.51 -0.53
N TRP A 67 12.93 7.40 -1.17
CA TRP A 67 12.31 7.41 -2.51
C TRP A 67 11.33 6.25 -2.67
N VAL A 68 10.43 6.39 -3.65
CA VAL A 68 9.49 5.33 -4.05
C VAL A 68 9.52 5.22 -5.57
N GLU A 69 9.69 4.01 -6.09
CA GLU A 69 9.62 3.71 -7.52
C GLU A 69 8.38 2.86 -7.80
N ILE A 70 7.55 3.29 -8.73
CA ILE A 70 6.33 2.59 -9.13
C ILE A 70 6.40 2.31 -10.63
N VAL A 71 6.10 1.07 -11.02
CA VAL A 71 5.99 0.68 -12.43
C VAL A 71 4.53 0.78 -12.85
N GLY A 72 4.25 1.61 -13.85
CA GLY A 72 2.89 1.81 -14.34
C GLY A 72 2.29 0.52 -14.92
N SER A 73 1.03 0.25 -14.61
CA SER A 73 0.35 -0.99 -15.01
C SER A 73 -0.03 -1.02 -16.50
N HIS A 74 -0.07 0.11 -17.18
CA HIS A 74 -0.50 0.20 -18.59
C HIS A 74 0.66 0.24 -19.58
N ASP A 75 1.70 1.00 -19.27
CA ASP A 75 2.80 1.25 -20.20
C ASP A 75 4.14 0.67 -19.75
N GLY A 76 4.19 0.07 -18.57
CA GLY A 76 5.41 -0.50 -18.00
C GLY A 76 6.47 0.53 -17.62
N ARG A 77 6.16 1.82 -17.67
CA ARG A 77 7.12 2.87 -17.32
C ARG A 77 7.25 3.01 -15.82
N ALA A 78 8.49 3.07 -15.35
CA ALA A 78 8.78 3.35 -13.96
C ALA A 78 8.87 4.87 -13.75
N PHE A 79 8.37 5.33 -12.61
CA PHE A 79 8.59 6.70 -12.15
C PHE A 79 8.99 6.69 -10.68
N ILE A 80 9.79 7.68 -10.30
CA ILE A 80 10.36 7.76 -8.97
C ILE A 80 9.83 9.00 -8.26
N ILE A 81 9.34 8.82 -7.03
CA ILE A 81 8.88 9.88 -6.15
C ILE A 81 10.01 10.19 -5.17
N ARG A 82 10.51 11.42 -5.18
CA ARG A 82 11.60 11.87 -4.29
C ARG A 82 11.29 13.15 -3.54
N ARG A 83 10.37 13.97 -4.07
CA ARG A 83 10.00 15.24 -3.44
C ARG A 83 9.23 14.96 -2.15
N GLN A 84 9.51 15.76 -1.12
CA GLN A 84 8.89 15.60 0.19
C GLN A 84 7.36 15.68 0.12
N ASP A 85 6.82 16.65 -0.59
CA ASP A 85 5.37 16.83 -0.73
C ASP A 85 4.69 15.65 -1.43
N SER A 86 5.36 15.09 -2.44
CA SER A 86 4.85 13.93 -3.17
C SER A 86 4.95 12.66 -2.35
N LEU A 87 6.03 12.50 -1.58
CA LEU A 87 6.18 11.38 -0.64
C LEU A 87 5.13 11.46 0.47
N ASP A 88 4.85 12.63 0.99
CA ASP A 88 3.81 12.83 2.01
C ASP A 88 2.43 12.47 1.47
N SER A 89 2.10 12.89 0.25
CA SER A 89 0.84 12.52 -0.42
C SER A 89 0.72 11.02 -0.63
N PHE A 90 1.81 10.38 -1.07
CA PHE A 90 1.86 8.94 -1.23
C PHE A 90 1.59 8.22 0.10
N ALA A 91 2.27 8.65 1.16
CA ALA A 91 2.11 8.07 2.49
C ALA A 91 0.69 8.22 3.04
N ARG A 92 0.04 9.36 2.80
CA ARG A 92 -1.36 9.59 3.21
C ARG A 92 -2.32 8.65 2.51
N ARG A 93 -2.13 8.40 1.21
CA ARG A 93 -2.94 7.42 0.48
C ARG A 93 -2.77 6.01 1.02
N ASP A 94 -1.62 5.71 1.62
CA ASP A 94 -1.35 4.42 2.25
C ASP A 94 -1.83 4.36 3.72
N GLY A 95 -2.43 5.43 4.23
CA GLY A 95 -3.03 5.49 5.56
C GLY A 95 -2.13 6.06 6.65
N PHE A 96 -0.98 6.63 6.28
CA PHE A 96 -0.05 7.26 7.22
C PHE A 96 -0.29 8.78 7.30
N ALA A 97 0.24 9.42 8.33
CA ALA A 97 0.13 10.86 8.48
C ALA A 97 0.99 11.60 7.44
N ASP A 98 2.20 11.11 7.21
CA ASP A 98 3.17 11.66 6.28
C ASP A 98 4.24 10.61 5.94
N TRP A 99 5.23 11.00 5.15
CA TRP A 99 6.31 10.11 4.76
C TRP A 99 7.16 9.65 5.95
N ASP A 100 7.43 10.52 6.91
CA ASP A 100 8.22 10.16 8.09
C ASP A 100 7.52 9.09 8.94
N ASP A 101 6.20 9.21 9.12
CA ASP A 101 5.38 8.20 9.79
C ASP A 101 5.46 6.85 9.06
N MET A 102 5.35 6.87 7.74
CA MET A 102 5.45 5.66 6.90
C MET A 102 6.85 5.03 6.98
N ARG A 103 7.90 5.83 6.90
CA ARG A 103 9.28 5.34 7.02
C ARG A 103 9.52 4.66 8.36
N GLN A 104 9.05 5.28 9.44
CA GLN A 104 9.21 4.72 10.77
C GLN A 104 8.52 3.36 10.88
N PHE A 105 7.31 3.25 10.36
CA PHE A 105 6.57 1.98 10.32
C PHE A 105 7.36 0.90 9.57
N TRP A 106 7.92 1.23 8.39
CA TRP A 106 8.71 0.29 7.60
C TRP A 106 10.00 -0.12 8.30
N ARG A 107 10.67 0.82 8.98
CA ARG A 107 11.88 0.52 9.76
C ARG A 107 11.60 -0.42 10.93
N GLU A 108 10.48 -0.23 11.61
CA GLU A 108 10.08 -1.06 12.75
C GLU A 108 9.63 -2.46 12.34
N THR A 109 8.92 -2.57 11.22
CA THR A 109 8.37 -3.85 10.74
C THR A 109 9.36 -4.63 9.88
N HIS A 110 10.33 -3.95 9.26
CA HIS A 110 11.34 -4.54 8.37
C HIS A 110 12.73 -3.94 8.68
N PRO A 111 13.29 -4.18 9.87
CA PRO A 111 14.49 -3.46 10.34
C PRO A 111 15.74 -3.69 9.50
N ASP A 112 15.85 -4.83 8.81
CA ASP A 112 17.02 -5.17 8.01
C ASP A 112 16.86 -4.85 6.52
N VAL A 113 15.79 -4.14 6.14
CA VAL A 113 15.49 -3.88 4.73
C VAL A 113 15.71 -2.40 4.41
N ASP A 114 16.71 -2.10 3.57
CA ASP A 114 16.96 -0.75 3.06
C ASP A 114 16.06 -0.43 1.87
N VAL A 115 15.85 -1.41 0.99
CA VAL A 115 14.97 -1.29 -0.17
C VAL A 115 13.98 -2.43 -0.15
N PHE A 116 12.70 -2.10 -0.02
CA PHE A 116 11.62 -3.07 -0.09
C PHE A 116 11.10 -3.17 -1.52
N SER A 117 10.92 -4.41 -2.00
CA SER A 117 10.31 -4.69 -3.30
C SER A 117 9.01 -5.46 -3.09
N GLY A 118 7.94 -5.00 -3.74
CA GLY A 118 6.65 -5.63 -3.55
C GLY A 118 5.64 -5.20 -4.59
N VAL A 119 4.38 -5.21 -4.20
CA VAL A 119 3.24 -4.89 -5.05
C VAL A 119 2.41 -3.79 -4.39
N LEU A 120 2.13 -2.74 -5.14
CA LEU A 120 1.21 -1.68 -4.76
C LEU A 120 -0.17 -2.00 -5.34
N ILE A 121 -1.15 -2.09 -4.46
CA ILE A 121 -2.55 -2.32 -4.82
C ILE A 121 -3.32 -1.05 -4.51
N THR A 122 -3.92 -0.44 -5.52
CA THR A 122 -4.74 0.76 -5.36
C THR A 122 -6.21 0.41 -5.58
N TRP A 123 -7.11 1.16 -4.96
CA TRP A 123 -8.55 0.94 -5.11
C TRP A 123 -9.33 2.22 -5.20
N VAL A 124 -10.57 2.09 -5.66
CA VAL A 124 -11.56 3.15 -5.67
C VAL A 124 -12.78 2.70 -4.88
N ILE A 125 -13.48 3.66 -4.30
CA ILE A 125 -14.73 3.42 -3.59
C ILE A 125 -15.85 3.38 -4.64
N PRO A 126 -16.66 2.31 -4.67
CA PRO A 126 -17.76 2.20 -5.62
C PRO A 126 -18.87 3.23 -5.39
#